data_bd576242786d67ad3af65c0e3ceec2ad
#
_entry.id   bd576242786d67ad3af65c0e3ceec2ad
#
_cell.length_a   1.000
_cell.length_b   1.000
_cell.length_c   1.000
_cell.angle_alpha   90.00
_cell.angle_beta   90.00
_cell.angle_gamma   90.00
#
_symmetry.space_group_name_H-M   'P 1'
#
loop_
_entity.id
_entity.type
_entity.pdbx_description
1 polymer ?
#
loop_
_entity_poly.entity_id
_entity_poly.type
_entity_poly.pdbx_seq_one_letter_code
_entity_poly.pdbx_strand_id
1 'polypeptide(L)'
;MNKRSLLKAAAALLLAAAAPAFAQGNDIRIGAVLSVTGPAAFLGDPELKTLQLYVERINAAGGVLGRKLALVHYDDGSDANKANGFGKRLIESENVDLIIGGTTTGATMAIAPLVEKAGVPFISLAGGVVVVEPVKRWMFKTPHTDRMAAEKIFADMKKRGLTKVALLSETSGFGQSGRKETQAVAAKMGIELLADETYGPKDADMTAQLTKIKGVPGVQAILVFGLGQAPAVVTRNVAQLGIKLPLYQSHGVASEEFIKLAGKAAEGVRLPAASLLVADTLPANDPQKPVVTGYRKAYMDKYKEDVSAFGGHALDALMIAVEAIRKAGATDKAKLRDAIEATRGHVGTGGVVNMSASDHLGLDLSAFRMLEVKNGDWSLLP
;
A
#
# COMPACT_ATOMS: atom_id res chain seq x y z
N MET A 1 -58.11 -42.30 17.75
CA MET A 1 -56.87 -41.56 17.80
C MET A 1 -56.71 -40.97 19.19
N ASN A 2 -55.65 -41.40 19.92
CA ASN A 2 -55.52 -41.12 21.36
C ASN A 2 -54.98 -39.67 21.56
N LYS A 3 -55.63 -38.94 22.47
CA LYS A 3 -55.23 -37.54 22.86
C LYS A 3 -53.76 -37.39 23.19
N ARG A 4 -53.09 -38.47 23.61
CA ARG A 4 -51.62 -38.51 23.87
C ARG A 4 -50.74 -38.45 22.62
N SER A 5 -51.25 -38.88 21.45
CA SER A 5 -50.54 -38.86 20.20
C SER A 5 -50.57 -37.45 19.54
N LEU A 6 -51.63 -36.70 19.75
CA LEU A 6 -51.75 -35.29 19.28
C LEU A 6 -50.88 -34.33 20.08
N LEU A 7 -50.69 -34.55 21.38
CA LEU A 7 -49.79 -33.72 22.20
C LEU A 7 -48.28 -33.96 21.87
N LYS A 8 -47.91 -35.16 21.48
CA LYS A 8 -46.51 -35.47 21.06
C LYS A 8 -46.20 -34.90 19.68
N ALA A 9 -47.17 -34.85 18.78
CA ALA A 9 -46.99 -34.22 17.44
C ALA A 9 -46.89 -32.70 17.53
N ALA A 10 -47.66 -32.05 18.44
CA ALA A 10 -47.59 -30.62 18.66
C ALA A 10 -46.28 -30.16 19.32
N ALA A 11 -45.69 -30.99 20.22
CA ALA A 11 -44.41 -30.69 20.85
C ALA A 11 -43.21 -30.88 19.87
N ALA A 12 -43.29 -31.80 18.91
CA ALA A 12 -42.27 -31.97 17.89
C ALA A 12 -42.26 -30.89 16.84
N LEU A 13 -43.39 -30.23 16.52
CA LEU A 13 -43.49 -29.09 15.63
C LEU A 13 -43.00 -27.77 16.25
N LEU A 14 -43.00 -27.62 17.55
CA LEU A 14 -42.52 -26.44 18.25
C LEU A 14 -41.01 -26.41 18.44
N LEU A 15 -40.32 -27.55 18.35
CA LEU A 15 -38.85 -27.62 18.41
C LEU A 15 -38.16 -27.39 17.02
N ALA A 16 -38.89 -27.45 15.92
CA ALA A 16 -38.31 -27.26 14.55
C ALA A 16 -38.30 -25.77 14.13
N ALA A 17 -38.83 -24.84 14.93
CA ALA A 17 -38.93 -23.41 14.58
C ALA A 17 -37.91 -22.51 15.27
N ALA A 18 -36.95 -23.07 16.02
CA ALA A 18 -35.82 -22.30 16.56
C ALA A 18 -34.60 -22.40 15.64
N ALA A 19 -34.77 -22.11 14.32
CA ALA A 19 -33.65 -21.65 13.55
C ALA A 19 -33.20 -20.33 14.19
N PRO A 20 -31.89 -20.17 14.55
CA PRO A 20 -31.42 -18.88 15.00
C PRO A 20 -31.75 -17.87 13.89
N ALA A 21 -32.67 -16.97 14.15
CA ALA A 21 -32.78 -15.75 13.37
C ALA A 21 -31.46 -15.05 13.57
N PHE A 22 -30.52 -15.27 12.68
CA PHE A 22 -29.39 -14.37 12.51
C PHE A 22 -30.05 -13.03 12.24
N ALA A 23 -30.08 -12.18 13.24
CA ALA A 23 -30.41 -10.78 13.08
C ALA A 23 -29.50 -10.32 11.95
N GLN A 24 -30.10 -10.05 10.79
CA GLN A 24 -29.40 -9.49 9.63
C GLN A 24 -29.02 -8.07 10.06
N GLY A 25 -27.92 -7.99 10.85
CA GLY A 25 -27.32 -6.74 11.24
C GLY A 25 -26.89 -6.01 9.98
N ASN A 26 -26.98 -4.69 9.97
CA ASN A 26 -26.50 -3.89 8.85
C ASN A 26 -25.08 -4.33 8.46
N ASP A 27 -24.79 -4.39 7.16
CA ASP A 27 -23.47 -4.71 6.64
C ASP A 27 -22.38 -3.80 7.25
N ILE A 28 -21.18 -4.34 7.40
CA ILE A 28 -20.01 -3.55 7.80
C ILE A 28 -19.55 -2.78 6.57
N ARG A 29 -19.62 -1.46 6.60
CA ARG A 29 -19.37 -0.59 5.45
C ARG A 29 -17.92 -0.14 5.45
N ILE A 30 -17.15 -0.61 4.46
CA ILE A 30 -15.76 -0.21 4.22
C ILE A 30 -15.76 0.80 3.08
N GLY A 31 -15.36 2.04 3.35
CA GLY A 31 -15.15 3.05 2.33
C GLY A 31 -13.78 2.92 1.67
N ALA A 32 -13.69 3.21 0.37
CA ALA A 32 -12.41 3.29 -0.32
C ALA A 32 -12.40 4.46 -1.31
N VAL A 33 -11.32 5.25 -1.28
CA VAL A 33 -11.00 6.24 -2.32
C VAL A 33 -9.67 5.83 -2.90
N LEU A 34 -9.66 5.49 -4.18
CA LEU A 34 -8.51 4.87 -4.85
C LEU A 34 -8.24 5.54 -6.20
N SER A 35 -6.97 5.62 -6.59
CA SER A 35 -6.57 6.15 -7.90
C SER A 35 -6.61 5.05 -8.98
N VAL A 36 -7.82 4.56 -9.31
CA VAL A 36 -8.00 3.46 -10.28
C VAL A 36 -7.69 3.91 -11.70
N THR A 37 -7.86 5.19 -11.98
CA THR A 37 -7.48 5.83 -13.25
C THR A 37 -6.45 6.95 -13.03
N GLY A 38 -5.90 7.49 -14.14
CA GLY A 38 -4.90 8.56 -14.10
C GLY A 38 -3.46 8.06 -13.91
N PRO A 39 -2.51 8.95 -13.61
CA PRO A 39 -1.07 8.63 -13.54
C PRO A 39 -0.69 7.56 -12.50
N ALA A 40 -1.50 7.39 -11.44
CA ALA A 40 -1.27 6.38 -10.40
C ALA A 40 -2.14 5.12 -10.57
N ALA A 41 -2.73 4.89 -11.74
CA ALA A 41 -3.65 3.77 -11.98
C ALA A 41 -3.04 2.40 -11.65
N PHE A 42 -1.76 2.19 -11.92
CA PHE A 42 -1.13 0.90 -11.64
C PHE A 42 -0.88 0.63 -10.13
N LEU A 43 -1.14 1.64 -9.29
CA LEU A 43 -1.25 1.46 -7.84
C LEU A 43 -2.70 1.13 -7.46
N GLY A 44 -3.64 2.00 -7.88
CA GLY A 44 -5.03 1.95 -7.42
C GLY A 44 -5.86 0.81 -8.02
N ASP A 45 -5.59 0.39 -9.25
CA ASP A 45 -6.30 -0.75 -9.85
C ASP A 45 -6.07 -2.07 -9.09
N PRO A 46 -4.81 -2.51 -8.81
CA PRO A 46 -4.60 -3.71 -8.00
C PRO A 46 -5.05 -3.55 -6.54
N GLU A 47 -5.07 -2.33 -5.98
CA GLU A 47 -5.64 -2.07 -4.66
C GLU A 47 -7.14 -2.39 -4.67
N LEU A 48 -7.90 -1.86 -5.64
CA LEU A 48 -9.33 -2.12 -5.77
C LEU A 48 -9.63 -3.60 -6.03
N LYS A 49 -8.94 -4.21 -6.98
CA LYS A 49 -9.09 -5.64 -7.31
C LYS A 49 -8.88 -6.52 -6.06
N THR A 50 -7.88 -6.17 -5.24
CA THR A 50 -7.59 -6.91 -4.01
C THR A 50 -8.70 -6.74 -2.97
N LEU A 51 -9.17 -5.52 -2.74
CA LEU A 51 -10.27 -5.29 -1.80
C LEU A 51 -11.54 -6.04 -2.25
N GLN A 52 -11.89 -6.00 -3.53
CA GLN A 52 -13.04 -6.72 -4.09
C GLN A 52 -12.89 -8.24 -3.91
N LEU A 53 -11.73 -8.81 -4.28
CA LEU A 53 -11.46 -10.23 -4.15
C LEU A 53 -11.61 -10.72 -2.70
N TYR A 54 -11.02 -10.01 -1.76
CA TYR A 54 -11.02 -10.47 -0.37
C TYR A 54 -12.31 -10.15 0.38
N VAL A 55 -13.01 -9.07 0.06
CA VAL A 55 -14.37 -8.84 0.54
C VAL A 55 -15.31 -9.97 0.07
N GLU A 56 -15.24 -10.38 -1.21
CA GLU A 56 -15.99 -11.51 -1.74
C GLU A 56 -15.68 -12.81 -0.97
N ARG A 57 -14.40 -13.13 -0.75
CA ARG A 57 -13.96 -14.33 -0.03
C ARG A 57 -14.38 -14.34 1.44
N ILE A 58 -14.23 -13.21 2.13
CA ILE A 58 -14.63 -13.06 3.53
C ILE A 58 -16.16 -13.25 3.65
N ASN A 59 -16.93 -12.65 2.75
CA ASN A 59 -18.38 -12.78 2.72
C ASN A 59 -18.83 -14.21 2.42
N ALA A 60 -18.16 -14.91 1.50
CA ALA A 60 -18.42 -16.33 1.22
C ALA A 60 -18.11 -17.23 2.43
N ALA A 61 -17.14 -16.85 3.28
CA ALA A 61 -16.80 -17.54 4.51
C ALA A 61 -17.70 -17.18 5.72
N GLY A 62 -18.80 -16.45 5.50
CA GLY A 62 -19.76 -16.06 6.56
C GLY A 62 -19.57 -14.64 7.11
N GLY A 63 -18.69 -13.84 6.51
CA GLY A 63 -18.49 -12.44 6.89
C GLY A 63 -17.67 -12.24 8.17
N VAL A 64 -17.91 -11.12 8.83
CA VAL A 64 -17.24 -10.74 10.08
C VAL A 64 -18.31 -10.50 11.15
N LEU A 65 -18.21 -11.18 12.29
CA LEU A 65 -19.24 -11.16 13.35
C LEU A 65 -20.66 -11.50 12.82
N GLY A 66 -20.76 -12.40 11.82
CA GLY A 66 -22.03 -12.78 11.18
C GLY A 66 -22.63 -11.71 10.25
N ARG A 67 -21.89 -10.63 9.96
CA ARG A 67 -22.29 -9.52 9.06
C ARG A 67 -21.44 -9.56 7.79
N LYS A 68 -22.03 -9.20 6.65
CA LYS A 68 -21.27 -9.03 5.40
C LYS A 68 -20.44 -7.75 5.43
N LEU A 69 -19.35 -7.75 4.68
CA LEU A 69 -18.60 -6.54 4.33
C LEU A 69 -19.23 -5.92 3.09
N ALA A 70 -19.51 -4.63 3.12
CA ALA A 70 -19.95 -3.84 1.97
C ALA A 70 -18.85 -2.85 1.59
N LEU A 71 -18.22 -3.04 0.43
CA LEU A 71 -17.20 -2.13 -0.10
C LEU A 71 -17.86 -1.01 -0.90
N VAL A 72 -17.72 0.23 -0.42
CA VAL A 72 -18.15 1.45 -1.10
C VAL A 72 -16.93 2.18 -1.61
N HIS A 73 -16.72 2.23 -2.94
CA HIS A 73 -15.48 2.77 -3.49
C HIS A 73 -15.73 3.87 -4.53
N TYR A 74 -14.76 4.78 -4.64
CA TYR A 74 -14.70 5.87 -5.60
C TYR A 74 -13.30 5.96 -6.23
N ASP A 75 -13.27 6.25 -7.53
CA ASP A 75 -12.04 6.53 -8.27
C ASP A 75 -11.75 8.03 -8.27
N ASP A 76 -10.64 8.44 -7.66
CA ASP A 76 -10.21 9.83 -7.61
C ASP A 76 -9.48 10.30 -8.87
N GLY A 77 -9.16 9.39 -9.80
CA GLY A 77 -8.43 9.72 -11.02
C GLY A 77 -7.03 10.28 -10.77
N SER A 78 -6.43 9.93 -9.63
CA SER A 78 -5.14 10.48 -9.15
C SER A 78 -5.19 11.98 -8.83
N ASP A 79 -6.38 12.51 -8.46
CA ASP A 79 -6.62 13.90 -8.11
C ASP A 79 -6.97 14.06 -6.63
N ALA A 80 -6.14 14.80 -5.89
CA ALA A 80 -6.31 14.99 -4.45
C ALA A 80 -7.60 15.78 -4.09
N ASN A 81 -8.10 16.66 -4.96
CA ASN A 81 -9.34 17.39 -4.71
C ASN A 81 -10.55 16.47 -4.86
N LYS A 82 -10.54 15.59 -5.86
CA LYS A 82 -11.58 14.56 -6.00
C LYS A 82 -11.53 13.60 -4.81
N ALA A 83 -10.32 13.19 -4.37
CA ALA A 83 -10.15 12.35 -3.18
C ALA A 83 -10.78 12.99 -1.94
N ASN A 84 -10.57 14.30 -1.71
CA ASN A 84 -11.22 15.05 -0.63
C ASN A 84 -12.75 14.98 -0.73
N GLY A 85 -13.33 15.27 -1.92
CA GLY A 85 -14.76 15.23 -2.16
C GLY A 85 -15.37 13.85 -1.91
N PHE A 86 -14.71 12.79 -2.37
CA PHE A 86 -15.15 11.41 -2.15
C PHE A 86 -14.97 10.97 -0.68
N GLY A 87 -13.88 11.39 -0.03
CA GLY A 87 -13.70 11.17 1.41
C GLY A 87 -14.83 11.77 2.23
N LYS A 88 -15.23 13.02 1.91
CA LYS A 88 -16.39 13.67 2.54
C LYS A 88 -17.68 12.86 2.31
N ARG A 89 -17.91 12.42 1.08
CA ARG A 89 -19.10 11.60 0.73
C ARG A 89 -19.13 10.28 1.49
N LEU A 90 -18.02 9.55 1.59
CA LEU A 90 -17.94 8.31 2.37
C LEU A 90 -18.32 8.52 3.84
N ILE A 91 -17.89 9.65 4.42
CA ILE A 91 -18.14 9.97 5.83
C ILE A 91 -19.59 10.43 6.06
N GLU A 92 -20.06 11.42 5.28
CA GLU A 92 -21.30 12.13 5.54
C GLU A 92 -22.54 11.49 4.91
N SER A 93 -22.40 10.85 3.75
CA SER A 93 -23.52 10.27 3.00
C SER A 93 -23.57 8.75 3.09
N GLU A 94 -22.43 8.09 2.96
CA GLU A 94 -22.34 6.63 2.96
C GLU A 94 -22.22 6.06 4.38
N ASN A 95 -21.88 6.88 5.39
CA ASN A 95 -21.77 6.49 6.80
C ASN A 95 -20.90 5.23 6.99
N VAL A 96 -19.70 5.21 6.39
CA VAL A 96 -18.80 4.07 6.48
C VAL A 96 -18.25 3.88 7.90
N ASP A 97 -17.98 2.62 8.26
CA ASP A 97 -17.42 2.25 9.57
C ASP A 97 -15.91 2.58 9.64
N LEU A 98 -15.21 2.40 8.52
CA LEU A 98 -13.80 2.75 8.35
C LEU A 98 -13.50 3.03 6.86
N ILE A 99 -12.32 3.62 6.60
CA ILE A 99 -11.83 3.88 5.24
C ILE A 99 -10.50 3.12 5.04
N ILE A 100 -10.35 2.48 3.88
CA ILE A 100 -9.09 1.92 3.38
C ILE A 100 -8.83 2.56 2.01
N GLY A 101 -7.69 3.20 1.80
CA GLY A 101 -7.44 3.83 0.51
C GLY A 101 -6.48 5.02 0.58
N GLY A 102 -6.76 6.04 -0.23
CA GLY A 102 -5.82 7.15 -0.38
C GLY A 102 -4.52 6.67 -1.02
N THR A 103 -4.63 6.04 -2.19
CA THR A 103 -3.52 5.45 -2.97
C THR A 103 -2.25 6.32 -2.99
N THR A 104 -2.41 7.62 -3.16
CA THR A 104 -1.29 8.56 -3.16
C THR A 104 -1.20 9.36 -1.85
N THR A 105 0.01 9.82 -1.51
CA THR A 105 0.21 10.69 -0.34
C THR A 105 -0.64 11.96 -0.44
N GLY A 106 -0.78 12.54 -1.64
CA GLY A 106 -1.64 13.71 -1.86
C GLY A 106 -3.11 13.42 -1.57
N ALA A 107 -3.66 12.31 -2.08
CA ALA A 107 -5.04 11.89 -1.83
C ALA A 107 -5.28 11.59 -0.34
N THR A 108 -4.37 10.85 0.29
CA THR A 108 -4.43 10.57 1.74
C THR A 108 -4.46 11.86 2.57
N MET A 109 -3.54 12.78 2.30
CA MET A 109 -3.47 14.04 3.07
C MET A 109 -4.64 14.98 2.82
N ALA A 110 -5.32 14.87 1.68
CA ALA A 110 -6.56 15.59 1.40
C ALA A 110 -7.76 15.03 2.20
N ILE A 111 -7.77 13.72 2.50
CA ILE A 111 -8.81 13.05 3.29
C ILE A 111 -8.54 13.18 4.81
N ALA A 112 -7.27 13.26 5.21
CA ALA A 112 -6.85 13.22 6.61
C ALA A 112 -7.60 14.20 7.55
N PRO A 113 -7.78 15.49 7.23
CA PRO A 113 -8.54 16.40 8.09
C PRO A 113 -10.01 16.01 8.29
N LEU A 114 -10.60 15.34 7.29
CA LEU A 114 -12.00 14.92 7.33
C LEU A 114 -12.18 13.76 8.32
N VAL A 115 -11.31 12.75 8.27
CA VAL A 115 -11.38 11.58 9.16
C VAL A 115 -11.00 11.95 10.59
N GLU A 116 -10.02 12.84 10.79
CA GLU A 116 -9.66 13.34 12.13
C GLU A 116 -10.83 14.10 12.78
N LYS A 117 -11.54 14.94 12.01
CA LYS A 117 -12.71 15.67 12.49
C LYS A 117 -13.91 14.76 12.77
N ALA A 118 -14.14 13.79 11.90
CA ALA A 118 -15.31 12.90 11.98
C ALA A 118 -15.14 11.71 12.92
N GLY A 119 -13.89 11.42 13.35
CA GLY A 119 -13.59 10.25 14.15
C GLY A 119 -13.80 8.94 13.39
N VAL A 120 -13.35 8.86 12.14
CA VAL A 120 -13.45 7.67 11.30
C VAL A 120 -12.06 7.05 11.12
N PRO A 121 -11.85 5.78 11.51
CA PRO A 121 -10.55 5.12 11.27
C PRO A 121 -10.21 5.08 9.79
N PHE A 122 -8.98 5.44 9.45
CA PHE A 122 -8.48 5.44 8.08
C PHE A 122 -7.15 4.71 7.99
N ILE A 123 -7.11 3.60 7.24
CA ILE A 123 -5.89 2.87 6.92
C ILE A 123 -5.46 3.28 5.51
N SER A 124 -4.44 4.12 5.43
CA SER A 124 -3.91 4.67 4.19
C SER A 124 -3.05 3.66 3.44
N LEU A 125 -3.12 3.70 2.10
CA LEU A 125 -2.30 2.93 1.18
C LEU A 125 -1.14 3.75 0.59
N ALA A 126 -0.87 4.94 1.13
CA ALA A 126 0.17 5.84 0.65
C ALA A 126 1.54 5.62 1.32
N GLY A 127 2.62 5.86 0.55
CA GLY A 127 4.00 5.63 1.00
C GLY A 127 4.61 6.74 1.88
N GLY A 128 4.08 7.98 1.87
CA GLY A 128 4.67 9.10 2.59
C GLY A 128 4.68 8.95 4.10
N VAL A 129 5.78 9.26 4.77
CA VAL A 129 5.89 9.26 6.24
C VAL A 129 4.98 10.30 6.88
N VAL A 130 4.69 11.39 6.19
CA VAL A 130 3.80 12.47 6.62
C VAL A 130 2.38 11.99 6.96
N VAL A 131 1.98 10.82 6.49
CA VAL A 131 0.70 10.19 6.83
C VAL A 131 0.61 9.87 8.31
N VAL A 132 1.69 9.37 8.91
CA VAL A 132 1.74 8.90 10.29
C VAL A 132 2.71 9.67 11.19
N GLU A 133 3.50 10.58 10.64
CA GLU A 133 4.38 11.45 11.41
C GLU A 133 4.11 12.93 11.13
N PRO A 134 3.75 13.76 12.13
CA PRO A 134 3.44 13.30 13.49
C PRO A 134 2.22 12.36 13.51
N VAL A 135 2.14 11.49 14.52
CA VAL A 135 1.00 10.58 14.67
C VAL A 135 -0.31 11.37 14.70
N LYS A 136 -1.27 10.91 13.92
CA LYS A 136 -2.64 11.42 13.85
C LYS A 136 -3.56 10.35 14.41
N ARG A 137 -4.51 10.76 15.25
CA ARG A 137 -5.31 9.82 16.05
C ARG A 137 -6.04 8.76 15.22
N TRP A 138 -6.59 9.14 14.07
CA TRP A 138 -7.47 8.29 13.26
C TRP A 138 -6.80 7.72 12.01
N MET A 139 -5.50 8.05 11.82
CA MET A 139 -4.73 7.68 10.64
C MET A 139 -3.76 6.54 10.93
N PHE A 140 -3.82 5.51 10.10
CA PHE A 140 -2.91 4.36 10.06
C PHE A 140 -2.43 4.16 8.64
N LYS A 141 -1.43 3.33 8.41
CA LYS A 141 -1.00 2.95 7.06
C LYS A 141 -0.39 1.55 7.04
N THR A 142 -0.37 0.93 5.85
CA THR A 142 0.28 -0.37 5.64
C THR A 142 1.52 -0.31 4.74
N PRO A 143 1.67 0.62 3.76
CA PRO A 143 2.91 0.72 2.99
C PRO A 143 4.09 1.21 3.83
N HIS A 144 5.27 0.75 3.49
CA HIS A 144 6.54 1.30 4.01
C HIS A 144 6.63 2.81 3.77
N THR A 145 7.48 3.49 4.55
CA THR A 145 7.65 4.94 4.39
C THR A 145 8.75 5.27 3.38
N ASP A 146 8.65 6.47 2.82
CA ASP A 146 9.71 7.09 2.02
C ASP A 146 11.02 7.23 2.77
N ARG A 147 10.99 7.50 4.11
CA ARG A 147 12.18 7.49 4.97
C ARG A 147 12.85 6.11 4.99
N MET A 148 12.09 5.05 5.24
CA MET A 148 12.59 3.67 5.20
C MET A 148 13.20 3.33 3.83
N ALA A 149 12.56 3.81 2.75
CA ALA A 149 13.08 3.60 1.40
C ALA A 149 14.43 4.29 1.20
N ALA A 150 14.57 5.56 1.60
CA ALA A 150 15.84 6.28 1.53
C ALA A 150 16.95 5.60 2.36
N GLU A 151 16.63 5.17 3.58
CA GLU A 151 17.58 4.44 4.46
C GLU A 151 18.05 3.14 3.81
N LYS A 152 17.12 2.36 3.24
CA LYS A 152 17.45 1.09 2.60
C LYS A 152 18.30 1.27 1.33
N ILE A 153 17.93 2.24 0.49
CA ILE A 153 18.67 2.58 -0.73
C ILE A 153 20.09 3.05 -0.40
N PHE A 154 20.24 3.97 0.54
CA PHE A 154 21.55 4.47 0.90
C PHE A 154 22.43 3.44 1.62
N ALA A 155 21.83 2.50 2.34
CA ALA A 155 22.56 1.37 2.90
C ALA A 155 23.14 0.47 1.78
N ASP A 156 22.36 0.19 0.72
CA ASP A 156 22.85 -0.54 -0.46
C ASP A 156 23.91 0.25 -1.23
N MET A 157 23.68 1.53 -1.47
CA MET A 157 24.66 2.41 -2.13
C MET A 157 26.00 2.44 -1.38
N LYS A 158 25.98 2.58 -0.04
CA LYS A 158 27.21 2.58 0.78
C LYS A 158 27.97 1.26 0.71
N LYS A 159 27.27 0.11 0.72
CA LYS A 159 27.92 -1.21 0.51
C LYS A 159 28.66 -1.27 -0.83
N ARG A 160 28.23 -0.50 -1.83
CA ARG A 160 28.81 -0.40 -3.16
C ARG A 160 29.81 0.74 -3.32
N GLY A 161 30.12 1.50 -2.27
CA GLY A 161 31.01 2.67 -2.31
C GLY A 161 30.42 3.89 -3.02
N LEU A 162 29.09 3.95 -3.20
CA LEU A 162 28.38 5.03 -3.89
C LEU A 162 27.88 6.04 -2.84
N THR A 163 28.61 7.14 -2.68
CA THR A 163 28.31 8.17 -1.66
C THR A 163 27.97 9.53 -2.24
N LYS A 164 28.10 9.71 -3.57
CA LYS A 164 27.81 10.96 -4.29
C LYS A 164 26.66 10.73 -5.26
N VAL A 165 25.48 11.26 -4.94
CA VAL A 165 24.21 10.91 -5.55
C VAL A 165 23.55 12.12 -6.18
N ALA A 166 22.92 11.92 -7.34
CA ALA A 166 21.96 12.87 -7.88
C ALA A 166 20.56 12.41 -7.51
N LEU A 167 19.75 13.31 -6.97
CA LEU A 167 18.34 13.11 -6.65
C LEU A 167 17.47 13.70 -7.77
N LEU A 168 16.48 12.95 -8.23
CA LEU A 168 15.47 13.41 -9.18
C LEU A 168 14.08 13.06 -8.62
N SER A 169 13.33 14.05 -8.14
CA SER A 169 12.10 13.83 -7.39
C SER A 169 10.87 14.33 -8.14
N GLU A 170 9.78 13.57 -8.04
CA GLU A 170 8.49 13.99 -8.55
C GLU A 170 7.89 15.13 -7.70
N THR A 171 7.14 16.05 -8.32
CA THR A 171 6.49 17.18 -7.62
C THR A 171 5.14 16.81 -6.96
N SER A 172 4.72 15.55 -6.99
CA SER A 172 3.56 15.06 -6.24
C SER A 172 3.78 15.10 -4.73
N GLY A 173 2.71 14.91 -3.95
CA GLY A 173 2.84 14.83 -2.49
C GLY A 173 3.77 13.71 -2.01
N PHE A 174 3.82 12.58 -2.72
CA PHE A 174 4.77 11.49 -2.44
C PHE A 174 6.22 11.89 -2.78
N GLY A 175 6.44 12.46 -3.95
CA GLY A 175 7.77 12.88 -4.36
C GLY A 175 8.34 13.99 -3.48
N GLN A 176 7.51 14.96 -3.06
CA GLN A 176 7.92 16.01 -2.12
C GLN A 176 8.28 15.46 -0.74
N SER A 177 7.47 14.54 -0.19
CA SER A 177 7.77 13.86 1.07
C SER A 177 9.07 13.06 0.95
N GLY A 178 9.22 12.26 -0.11
CA GLY A 178 10.41 11.47 -0.37
C GLY A 178 11.66 12.30 -0.58
N ARG A 179 11.57 13.45 -1.27
CA ARG A 179 12.71 14.39 -1.42
C ARG A 179 13.19 14.89 -0.07
N LYS A 180 12.25 15.33 0.78
CA LYS A 180 12.57 15.82 2.12
C LYS A 180 13.24 14.74 2.98
N GLU A 181 12.67 13.54 2.99
CA GLU A 181 13.22 12.44 3.77
C GLU A 181 14.56 11.95 3.21
N THR A 182 14.71 11.90 1.87
CA THR A 182 15.98 11.56 1.22
C THR A 182 17.08 12.53 1.61
N GLN A 183 16.82 13.85 1.61
CA GLN A 183 17.78 14.86 2.05
C GLN A 183 18.16 14.68 3.52
N ALA A 184 17.19 14.44 4.39
CA ALA A 184 17.42 14.24 5.82
C ALA A 184 18.22 12.96 6.12
N VAL A 185 17.90 11.86 5.44
CA VAL A 185 18.60 10.57 5.58
C VAL A 185 20.01 10.66 4.96
N ALA A 186 20.19 11.32 3.82
CA ALA A 186 21.50 11.55 3.20
C ALA A 186 22.47 12.23 4.18
N ALA A 187 22.02 13.32 4.82
CA ALA A 187 22.82 14.03 5.82
C ALA A 187 23.24 13.13 7.00
N LYS A 188 22.33 12.28 7.51
CA LYS A 188 22.61 11.35 8.61
C LYS A 188 23.57 10.23 8.21
N MET A 189 23.48 9.76 6.96
CA MET A 189 24.25 8.62 6.48
C MET A 189 25.57 8.99 5.79
N GLY A 190 25.91 10.29 5.68
CA GLY A 190 27.11 10.75 5.00
C GLY A 190 27.04 10.53 3.48
N ILE A 191 25.88 10.69 2.90
CA ILE A 191 25.66 10.71 1.44
C ILE A 191 25.64 12.17 1.00
N GLU A 192 26.42 12.49 -0.03
CA GLU A 192 26.47 13.82 -0.64
C GLU A 192 25.50 13.88 -1.82
N LEU A 193 24.52 14.77 -1.75
CA LEU A 193 23.61 15.04 -2.85
C LEU A 193 24.21 16.13 -3.74
N LEU A 194 24.82 15.73 -4.87
CA LEU A 194 25.52 16.64 -5.81
C LEU A 194 24.55 17.36 -6.76
N ALA A 195 23.38 16.79 -7.00
CA ALA A 195 22.31 17.39 -7.78
C ALA A 195 20.96 17.04 -7.18
N ASP A 196 20.00 17.96 -7.31
CA ASP A 196 18.63 17.80 -6.80
C ASP A 196 17.67 18.48 -7.78
N GLU A 197 17.12 17.69 -8.70
CA GLU A 197 16.20 18.13 -9.75
C GLU A 197 14.80 17.58 -9.51
N THR A 198 13.81 18.19 -10.16
CA THR A 198 12.41 17.77 -10.03
C THR A 198 11.74 17.60 -11.39
N TYR A 199 10.67 16.79 -11.43
CA TYR A 199 9.80 16.58 -12.59
C TYR A 199 8.33 16.46 -12.17
N GLY A 200 7.41 16.73 -13.09
CA GLY A 200 5.97 16.60 -12.87
C GLY A 200 5.47 15.15 -13.07
N PRO A 201 4.40 14.75 -12.37
CA PRO A 201 3.84 13.38 -12.48
C PRO A 201 3.25 13.05 -13.87
N LYS A 202 3.07 14.06 -14.72
CA LYS A 202 2.56 13.94 -16.09
C LYS A 202 3.61 14.26 -17.15
N ASP A 203 4.85 14.52 -16.75
CA ASP A 203 5.91 14.83 -17.71
C ASP A 203 6.23 13.58 -18.54
N ALA A 204 6.28 13.77 -19.85
CA ALA A 204 6.56 12.73 -20.83
C ALA A 204 8.05 12.67 -21.23
N ASP A 205 8.86 13.63 -20.77
CA ASP A 205 10.29 13.72 -21.06
C ASP A 205 11.04 14.46 -19.94
N MET A 206 12.10 13.83 -19.42
CA MET A 206 12.97 14.40 -18.37
C MET A 206 14.41 14.56 -18.87
N THR A 207 14.60 14.61 -20.18
CA THR A 207 15.92 14.78 -20.81
C THR A 207 16.65 16.01 -20.31
N ALA A 208 15.95 17.13 -20.08
CA ALA A 208 16.56 18.37 -19.59
C ALA A 208 17.17 18.19 -18.19
N GLN A 209 16.44 17.61 -17.24
CA GLN A 209 16.90 17.34 -15.88
C GLN A 209 18.07 16.35 -15.88
N LEU A 210 17.94 15.27 -16.65
CA LEU A 210 18.97 14.23 -16.76
C LEU A 210 20.25 14.75 -17.45
N THR A 211 20.14 15.68 -18.40
CA THR A 211 21.30 16.33 -19.03
C THR A 211 22.04 17.21 -18.02
N LYS A 212 21.32 17.94 -17.15
CA LYS A 212 21.97 18.66 -16.06
C LYS A 212 22.69 17.71 -15.11
N ILE A 213 22.04 16.64 -14.66
CA ILE A 213 22.64 15.62 -13.79
C ILE A 213 23.90 15.01 -14.43
N LYS A 214 23.83 14.67 -15.72
CA LYS A 214 24.97 14.13 -16.48
C LYS A 214 26.17 15.07 -16.52
N GLY A 215 25.92 16.39 -16.49
CA GLY A 215 26.95 17.44 -16.48
C GLY A 215 27.59 17.68 -15.12
N VAL A 216 27.07 17.10 -14.02
CA VAL A 216 27.62 17.31 -12.67
C VAL A 216 28.79 16.36 -12.41
N PRO A 217 30.03 16.89 -12.21
CA PRO A 217 31.19 16.02 -11.97
C PRO A 217 31.06 15.23 -10.67
N GLY A 218 31.48 13.97 -10.69
CA GLY A 218 31.60 13.15 -9.50
C GLY A 218 30.32 12.45 -9.06
N VAL A 219 29.19 12.61 -9.73
CA VAL A 219 27.97 11.82 -9.47
C VAL A 219 28.25 10.34 -9.72
N GLN A 220 27.91 9.50 -8.75
CA GLN A 220 28.16 8.06 -8.78
C GLN A 220 26.90 7.22 -8.97
N ALA A 221 25.72 7.76 -8.64
CA ALA A 221 24.42 7.11 -8.80
C ALA A 221 23.30 8.13 -8.96
N ILE A 222 22.18 7.72 -9.56
CA ILE A 222 20.95 8.51 -9.62
C ILE A 222 19.89 7.82 -8.77
N LEU A 223 19.24 8.58 -7.87
CA LEU A 223 18.04 8.17 -7.14
C LEU A 223 16.84 8.90 -7.69
N VAL A 224 15.86 8.16 -8.19
CA VAL A 224 14.57 8.69 -8.65
C VAL A 224 13.52 8.45 -7.56
N PHE A 225 12.89 9.52 -7.09
CA PHE A 225 11.86 9.44 -6.07
C PHE A 225 10.51 9.90 -6.62
N GLY A 226 9.68 8.96 -6.99
CA GLY A 226 8.37 9.22 -7.58
C GLY A 226 7.52 7.96 -7.59
N LEU A 227 6.33 8.08 -8.14
CA LEU A 227 5.39 6.98 -8.32
C LEU A 227 4.71 7.08 -9.69
N GLY A 228 3.96 6.06 -10.07
CA GLY A 228 3.21 6.12 -11.31
C GLY A 228 4.07 5.80 -12.53
N GLN A 229 3.68 6.36 -13.66
CA GLN A 229 4.31 6.08 -14.96
C GLN A 229 5.58 6.91 -15.22
N ALA A 230 5.66 8.11 -14.65
CA ALA A 230 6.76 9.04 -14.91
C ALA A 230 8.16 8.48 -14.57
N PRO A 231 8.40 7.73 -13.49
CA PRO A 231 9.68 7.08 -13.22
C PRO A 231 10.14 6.09 -14.30
N ALA A 232 9.21 5.41 -14.99
CA ALA A 232 9.56 4.55 -16.12
C ALA A 232 10.01 5.37 -17.34
N VAL A 233 9.45 6.59 -17.54
CA VAL A 233 9.94 7.55 -18.54
C VAL A 233 11.35 8.00 -18.17
N VAL A 234 11.61 8.40 -16.92
CA VAL A 234 12.97 8.73 -16.44
C VAL A 234 13.95 7.60 -16.78
N THR A 235 13.57 6.35 -16.47
CA THR A 235 14.40 5.17 -16.72
C THR A 235 14.77 5.03 -18.20
N ARG A 236 13.79 5.21 -19.10
CA ARG A 236 14.04 5.21 -20.55
C ARG A 236 14.94 6.37 -20.99
N ASN A 237 14.70 7.57 -20.47
CA ASN A 237 15.52 8.74 -20.82
C ASN A 237 16.98 8.59 -20.33
N VAL A 238 17.23 7.97 -19.18
CA VAL A 238 18.60 7.62 -18.71
C VAL A 238 19.31 6.75 -19.75
N ALA A 239 18.64 5.72 -20.25
CA ALA A 239 19.20 4.82 -21.28
C ALA A 239 19.41 5.54 -22.62
N GLN A 240 18.44 6.36 -23.07
CA GLN A 240 18.51 7.13 -24.32
C GLN A 240 19.66 8.13 -24.32
N LEU A 241 19.93 8.78 -23.18
CA LEU A 241 21.06 9.70 -23.02
C LEU A 241 22.42 9.00 -22.85
N GLY A 242 22.44 7.67 -22.84
CA GLY A 242 23.65 6.88 -22.63
C GLY A 242 24.28 7.06 -21.25
N ILE A 243 23.50 7.44 -20.24
CA ILE A 243 23.97 7.58 -18.86
C ILE A 243 24.24 6.18 -18.30
N LYS A 244 25.47 5.92 -17.83
CA LYS A 244 25.92 4.60 -17.32
C LYS A 244 25.96 4.53 -15.79
N LEU A 245 25.40 5.52 -15.10
CA LEU A 245 25.34 5.53 -13.63
C LEU A 245 24.32 4.50 -13.14
N PRO A 246 24.60 3.83 -12.00
CA PRO A 246 23.61 3.03 -11.30
C PRO A 246 22.32 3.83 -11.06
N LEU A 247 21.17 3.24 -11.39
CA LEU A 247 19.87 3.85 -11.23
C LEU A 247 19.10 3.16 -10.11
N TYR A 248 18.67 3.95 -9.14
CA TYR A 248 17.81 3.53 -8.06
C TYR A 248 16.44 4.20 -8.19
N GLN A 249 15.41 3.43 -7.91
CA GLN A 249 14.03 3.91 -7.84
C GLN A 249 13.51 3.82 -6.41
N SER A 250 12.55 4.69 -6.05
CA SER A 250 11.78 4.53 -4.82
C SER A 250 10.86 3.31 -4.91
N HIS A 251 10.31 2.90 -3.78
CA HIS A 251 9.29 1.85 -3.71
C HIS A 251 7.96 2.20 -4.41
N GLY A 252 7.80 3.44 -4.86
CA GLY A 252 6.62 3.92 -5.61
C GLY A 252 6.43 3.29 -6.99
N VAL A 253 7.36 2.41 -7.43
CA VAL A 253 7.28 1.70 -8.71
C VAL A 253 7.39 0.17 -8.56
N ALA A 254 7.17 -0.35 -7.36
CA ALA A 254 7.34 -1.77 -7.02
C ALA A 254 6.25 -2.65 -7.66
N SER A 255 6.30 -2.85 -8.98
CA SER A 255 5.36 -3.66 -9.76
C SER A 255 5.98 -4.14 -11.08
N GLU A 256 5.43 -5.21 -11.65
CA GLU A 256 5.76 -5.69 -13.00
C GLU A 256 5.46 -4.64 -14.08
N GLU A 257 4.44 -3.80 -13.86
CA GLU A 257 4.06 -2.77 -14.81
C GLU A 257 5.20 -1.74 -15.02
N PHE A 258 5.96 -1.41 -13.98
CA PHE A 258 7.15 -0.57 -14.14
C PHE A 258 8.17 -1.20 -15.11
N ILE A 259 8.43 -2.50 -14.97
CA ILE A 259 9.38 -3.21 -15.85
C ILE A 259 8.86 -3.19 -17.29
N LYS A 260 7.57 -3.48 -17.50
CA LYS A 260 6.94 -3.44 -18.83
C LYS A 260 7.04 -2.05 -19.46
N LEU A 261 6.76 -0.99 -18.70
CA LEU A 261 6.81 0.39 -19.20
C LEU A 261 8.22 0.88 -19.48
N ALA A 262 9.18 0.52 -18.65
CA ALA A 262 10.58 0.90 -18.84
C ALA A 262 11.30 0.02 -19.91
N GLY A 263 10.79 -1.19 -20.15
CA GLY A 263 11.34 -2.17 -21.08
C GLY A 263 12.77 -2.53 -20.74
N LYS A 264 13.62 -2.69 -21.74
CA LYS A 264 15.06 -3.03 -21.57
C LYS A 264 15.85 -2.03 -20.72
N ALA A 265 15.35 -0.80 -20.59
CA ALA A 265 15.99 0.22 -19.77
C ALA A 265 15.85 -0.05 -18.25
N ALA A 266 14.92 -0.93 -17.84
CA ALA A 266 14.77 -1.34 -16.46
C ALA A 266 15.92 -2.24 -15.96
N GLU A 267 16.66 -2.91 -16.84
CA GLU A 267 17.70 -3.86 -16.44
C GLU A 267 18.76 -3.20 -15.55
N GLY A 268 19.03 -3.82 -14.39
CA GLY A 268 19.97 -3.30 -13.39
C GLY A 268 19.41 -2.20 -12.49
N VAL A 269 18.16 -1.76 -12.67
CA VAL A 269 17.49 -0.81 -11.76
C VAL A 269 17.28 -1.48 -10.41
N ARG A 270 17.59 -0.75 -9.32
CA ARG A 270 17.43 -1.23 -7.93
C ARG A 270 16.37 -0.43 -7.19
N LEU A 271 15.62 -1.11 -6.33
CA LEU A 271 14.67 -0.48 -5.43
C LEU A 271 14.40 -1.32 -4.18
N PRO A 272 13.96 -0.71 -3.07
CA PRO A 272 13.42 -1.46 -1.94
C PRO A 272 11.95 -1.81 -2.20
N ALA A 273 11.55 -3.05 -1.88
CA ALA A 273 10.18 -3.48 -2.00
C ALA A 273 9.79 -4.50 -0.92
N ALA A 274 8.49 -4.73 -0.78
CA ALA A 274 7.96 -5.83 0.03
C ALA A 274 8.35 -7.20 -0.55
N SER A 275 8.39 -8.22 0.30
CA SER A 275 8.73 -9.59 -0.06
C SER A 275 7.80 -10.21 -1.11
N LEU A 276 6.62 -9.64 -1.31
CA LEU A 276 5.60 -10.14 -2.25
C LEU A 276 6.11 -10.31 -3.68
N LEU A 277 6.93 -9.37 -4.17
CA LEU A 277 7.47 -9.41 -5.55
C LEU A 277 8.47 -10.55 -5.78
N VAL A 278 9.00 -11.12 -4.70
CA VAL A 278 9.97 -12.22 -4.73
C VAL A 278 9.50 -13.41 -3.88
N ALA A 279 8.19 -13.62 -3.81
CA ALA A 279 7.55 -14.61 -2.95
C ALA A 279 8.14 -16.03 -3.08
N ASP A 280 8.49 -16.44 -4.31
CA ASP A 280 9.01 -17.78 -4.58
C ASP A 280 10.43 -17.99 -4.03
N THR A 281 11.21 -16.92 -3.88
CA THR A 281 12.60 -16.96 -3.38
C THR A 281 12.69 -16.92 -1.86
N LEU A 282 11.59 -16.68 -1.15
CA LEU A 282 11.58 -16.63 0.31
C LEU A 282 11.92 -18.01 0.90
N PRO A 283 12.71 -18.06 1.99
CA PRO A 283 12.96 -19.29 2.74
C PRO A 283 11.67 -19.99 3.19
N ALA A 284 11.69 -21.30 3.28
CA ALA A 284 10.50 -22.07 3.69
C ALA A 284 9.96 -21.70 5.08
N ASN A 285 10.86 -21.24 5.96
CA ASN A 285 10.54 -20.81 7.32
C ASN A 285 10.25 -19.30 7.45
N ASP A 286 10.24 -18.55 6.36
CA ASP A 286 9.85 -17.14 6.39
C ASP A 286 8.34 -17.03 6.70
N PRO A 287 7.95 -16.31 7.78
CA PRO A 287 6.55 -16.22 8.19
C PRO A 287 5.66 -15.57 7.12
N GLN A 288 6.20 -14.73 6.25
CA GLN A 288 5.45 -14.10 5.16
C GLN A 288 5.17 -15.06 3.99
N LYS A 289 5.97 -16.11 3.81
CA LYS A 289 5.87 -17.00 2.64
C LYS A 289 4.46 -17.55 2.40
N PRO A 290 3.74 -18.13 3.38
CA PRO A 290 2.39 -18.60 3.15
C PRO A 290 1.40 -17.48 2.81
N VAL A 291 1.58 -16.29 3.36
CA VAL A 291 0.72 -15.12 3.09
C VAL A 291 0.91 -14.64 1.65
N VAL A 292 2.15 -14.37 1.25
CA VAL A 292 2.46 -13.83 -0.09
C VAL A 292 2.15 -14.83 -1.21
N THR A 293 2.46 -16.12 -1.01
CA THR A 293 2.15 -17.16 -2.01
C THR A 293 0.65 -17.41 -2.10
N GLY A 294 -0.06 -17.41 -0.97
CA GLY A 294 -1.52 -17.56 -0.94
C GLY A 294 -2.24 -16.40 -1.62
N TYR A 295 -1.79 -15.17 -1.37
CA TYR A 295 -2.32 -13.97 -2.03
C TYR A 295 -2.06 -14.01 -3.54
N ARG A 296 -0.80 -14.24 -3.95
CA ARG A 296 -0.43 -14.33 -5.37
C ARG A 296 -1.30 -15.34 -6.11
N LYS A 297 -1.44 -16.55 -5.56
CA LYS A 297 -2.29 -17.59 -6.15
C LYS A 297 -3.74 -17.11 -6.31
N ALA A 298 -4.33 -16.54 -5.25
CA ALA A 298 -5.72 -16.10 -5.27
C ALA A 298 -5.98 -15.00 -6.29
N TYR A 299 -5.04 -14.03 -6.38
CA TYR A 299 -5.13 -12.92 -7.32
C TYR A 299 -4.99 -13.39 -8.77
N MET A 300 -3.96 -14.19 -9.07
CA MET A 300 -3.71 -14.75 -10.40
C MET A 300 -4.85 -15.68 -10.86
N ASP A 301 -5.43 -16.48 -9.96
CA ASP A 301 -6.57 -17.34 -10.28
C ASP A 301 -7.79 -16.52 -10.72
N LYS A 302 -8.03 -15.35 -10.09
CA LYS A 302 -9.18 -14.48 -10.38
C LYS A 302 -8.96 -13.59 -11.59
N TYR A 303 -7.83 -12.89 -11.65
CA TYR A 303 -7.61 -11.80 -12.61
C TYR A 303 -6.69 -12.18 -13.78
N LYS A 304 -5.95 -13.30 -13.70
CA LYS A 304 -4.95 -13.72 -14.69
C LYS A 304 -3.83 -12.69 -14.89
N GLU A 305 -3.55 -11.94 -13.84
CA GLU A 305 -2.52 -10.91 -13.77
C GLU A 305 -1.57 -11.19 -12.60
N ASP A 306 -0.33 -10.71 -12.68
CA ASP A 306 0.61 -10.77 -11.58
C ASP A 306 0.22 -9.78 -10.47
N VAL A 307 0.66 -10.09 -9.25
CA VAL A 307 0.46 -9.23 -8.09
C VAL A 307 1.40 -8.04 -8.09
N SER A 308 1.01 -6.97 -7.41
CA SER A 308 1.88 -5.84 -7.11
C SER A 308 1.99 -5.62 -5.60
N ALA A 309 3.04 -4.92 -5.15
CA ALA A 309 3.17 -4.53 -3.76
C ALA A 309 1.97 -3.68 -3.29
N PHE A 310 1.37 -2.90 -4.19
CA PHE A 310 0.23 -2.01 -3.89
C PHE A 310 -1.04 -2.81 -3.54
N GLY A 311 -1.37 -3.84 -4.33
CA GLY A 311 -2.45 -4.77 -3.98
C GLY A 311 -2.17 -5.49 -2.65
N GLY A 312 -0.91 -5.85 -2.38
CA GLY A 312 -0.51 -6.43 -1.11
C GLY A 312 -0.80 -5.52 0.08
N HIS A 313 -0.50 -4.22 -0.03
CA HIS A 313 -0.82 -3.24 1.03
C HIS A 313 -2.32 -3.11 1.29
N ALA A 314 -3.14 -3.20 0.25
CA ALA A 314 -4.60 -3.21 0.39
C ALA A 314 -5.11 -4.48 1.10
N LEU A 315 -4.50 -5.64 0.82
CA LEU A 315 -4.78 -6.87 1.56
C LEU A 315 -4.46 -6.72 3.05
N ASP A 316 -3.25 -6.25 3.37
CA ASP A 316 -2.82 -6.06 4.75
C ASP A 316 -3.77 -5.10 5.50
N ALA A 317 -4.15 -3.99 4.86
CA ALA A 317 -5.10 -3.03 5.43
C ALA A 317 -6.48 -3.66 5.72
N LEU A 318 -7.01 -4.44 4.78
CA LEU A 318 -8.29 -5.13 4.96
C LEU A 318 -8.21 -6.20 6.07
N MET A 319 -7.12 -6.98 6.11
CA MET A 319 -6.98 -8.03 7.12
C MET A 319 -6.79 -7.45 8.51
N ILE A 320 -6.00 -6.39 8.68
CA ILE A 320 -5.88 -5.64 9.94
C ILE A 320 -7.25 -5.10 10.37
N ALA A 321 -8.01 -4.50 9.46
CA ALA A 321 -9.35 -4.00 9.76
C ALA A 321 -10.30 -5.13 10.20
N VAL A 322 -10.30 -6.27 9.53
CA VAL A 322 -11.12 -7.45 9.87
C VAL A 322 -10.75 -8.01 11.24
N GLU A 323 -9.46 -8.15 11.53
CA GLU A 323 -8.97 -8.61 12.83
C GLU A 323 -9.37 -7.62 13.95
N ALA A 324 -9.23 -6.31 13.68
CA ALA A 324 -9.64 -5.26 14.62
C ALA A 324 -11.14 -5.27 14.90
N ILE A 325 -12.00 -5.46 13.89
CA ILE A 325 -13.45 -5.58 14.06
C ILE A 325 -13.80 -6.81 14.92
N ARG A 326 -13.16 -7.96 14.67
CA ARG A 326 -13.34 -9.18 15.48
C ARG A 326 -12.94 -8.95 16.93
N LYS A 327 -11.79 -8.31 17.16
CA LYS A 327 -11.24 -8.01 18.49
C LYS A 327 -12.11 -6.99 19.24
N ALA A 328 -12.61 -5.97 18.55
CA ALA A 328 -13.52 -4.97 19.14
C ALA A 328 -14.91 -5.53 19.42
N GLY A 329 -15.32 -6.61 18.74
CA GLY A 329 -16.67 -7.18 18.82
C GLY A 329 -17.78 -6.28 18.26
N ALA A 330 -17.43 -5.17 17.62
CA ALA A 330 -18.34 -4.14 17.12
C ALA A 330 -17.67 -3.28 16.05
N THR A 331 -18.47 -2.42 15.40
CA THR A 331 -18.01 -1.39 14.47
C THR A 331 -18.08 0.03 15.06
N ASP A 332 -18.15 0.16 16.40
CA ASP A 332 -17.95 1.44 17.05
C ASP A 332 -16.59 2.02 16.68
N LYS A 333 -16.58 3.23 16.15
CA LYS A 333 -15.38 3.83 15.52
C LYS A 333 -14.22 3.97 16.49
N ALA A 334 -14.47 4.33 17.75
CA ALA A 334 -13.42 4.50 18.76
C ALA A 334 -12.82 3.15 19.16
N LYS A 335 -13.65 2.13 19.42
CA LYS A 335 -13.20 0.77 19.73
C LYS A 335 -12.43 0.15 18.57
N LEU A 336 -12.91 0.38 17.34
CA LEU A 336 -12.26 -0.10 16.14
C LEU A 336 -10.89 0.56 15.94
N ARG A 337 -10.82 1.87 16.12
CA ARG A 337 -9.56 2.64 16.08
C ARG A 337 -8.56 2.09 17.11
N ASP A 338 -8.99 1.88 18.35
CA ASP A 338 -8.12 1.37 19.42
C ASP A 338 -7.68 -0.08 19.14
N ALA A 339 -8.54 -0.90 18.53
CA ALA A 339 -8.20 -2.26 18.12
C ALA A 339 -7.18 -2.28 16.97
N ILE A 340 -7.25 -1.34 16.01
CA ILE A 340 -6.24 -1.17 14.95
C ILE A 340 -4.89 -0.77 15.57
N GLU A 341 -4.84 0.22 16.45
CA GLU A 341 -3.63 0.67 17.14
C GLU A 341 -2.98 -0.46 17.96
N ALA A 342 -3.81 -1.37 18.48
CA ALA A 342 -3.36 -2.52 19.23
C ALA A 342 -2.96 -3.73 18.37
N THR A 343 -2.76 -3.56 17.06
CA THR A 343 -2.27 -4.63 16.16
C THR A 343 -0.86 -5.04 16.57
N ARG A 344 -0.65 -6.35 16.77
CA ARG A 344 0.66 -6.93 17.12
C ARG A 344 0.83 -8.26 16.41
N GLY A 345 2.01 -8.47 15.81
CA GLY A 345 2.37 -9.73 15.17
C GLY A 345 1.54 -10.06 13.94
N HIS A 346 0.87 -9.08 13.32
CA HIS A 346 0.15 -9.31 12.08
C HIS A 346 1.16 -9.57 10.95
N VAL A 347 1.16 -10.79 10.43
CA VAL A 347 2.03 -11.18 9.31
C VAL A 347 1.31 -10.83 8.01
N GLY A 348 1.70 -9.73 7.41
CA GLY A 348 1.16 -9.22 6.15
C GLY A 348 2.10 -9.45 4.96
N THR A 349 1.68 -9.01 3.80
CA THR A 349 2.50 -9.03 2.57
C THR A 349 3.64 -8.01 2.65
N GLY A 350 3.44 -6.91 3.38
CA GLY A 350 4.42 -5.84 3.58
C GLY A 350 5.42 -6.11 4.70
N GLY A 351 5.18 -7.07 5.58
CA GLY A 351 6.02 -7.34 6.75
C GLY A 351 5.23 -7.85 7.94
N VAL A 352 5.86 -7.85 9.11
CA VAL A 352 5.21 -8.15 10.39
C VAL A 352 4.86 -6.84 11.09
N VAL A 353 3.57 -6.56 11.22
CA VAL A 353 3.07 -5.27 11.74
C VAL A 353 2.90 -5.30 13.25
N ASN A 354 3.47 -4.29 13.94
CA ASN A 354 3.38 -4.08 15.38
C ASN A 354 3.09 -2.60 15.67
N MET A 355 1.84 -2.18 15.52
CA MET A 355 1.44 -0.78 15.75
C MET A 355 1.46 -0.41 17.24
N SER A 356 1.51 0.88 17.55
CA SER A 356 1.44 1.43 18.90
C SER A 356 0.86 2.85 18.89
N ALA A 357 0.60 3.42 20.06
CA ALA A 357 0.16 4.81 20.19
C ALA A 357 1.14 5.85 19.61
N SER A 358 2.42 5.49 19.46
CA SER A 358 3.47 6.32 18.86
C SER A 358 3.89 5.87 17.45
N ASP A 359 3.34 4.75 16.96
CA ASP A 359 3.68 4.20 15.65
C ASP A 359 2.44 3.56 15.00
N HIS A 360 1.83 4.27 14.08
CA HIS A 360 0.63 3.84 13.34
C HIS A 360 0.98 3.12 12.01
N LEU A 361 2.23 2.72 11.81
CA LEU A 361 2.69 1.85 10.76
C LEU A 361 3.05 0.45 11.28
N GLY A 362 3.90 0.40 12.32
CA GLY A 362 4.31 -0.85 12.95
C GLY A 362 5.26 -1.73 12.14
N LEU A 363 5.87 -1.21 11.07
CA LEU A 363 6.89 -1.90 10.27
C LEU A 363 8.28 -1.37 10.61
N ASP A 364 9.26 -2.25 10.68
CA ASP A 364 10.68 -1.89 10.75
C ASP A 364 11.38 -2.07 9.39
N LEU A 365 12.66 -1.69 9.34
CA LEU A 365 13.43 -1.71 8.09
C LEU A 365 13.67 -3.12 7.54
N SER A 366 13.51 -4.18 8.33
CA SER A 366 13.64 -5.58 7.88
C SER A 366 12.50 -5.99 6.95
N ALA A 367 11.37 -5.29 7.02
CA ALA A 367 10.22 -5.49 6.14
C ALA A 367 10.52 -5.16 4.66
N PHE A 368 11.52 -4.28 4.40
CA PHE A 368 11.99 -4.00 3.05
C PHE A 368 13.10 -4.96 2.60
N ARG A 369 12.97 -5.46 1.37
CA ARG A 369 14.01 -6.19 0.64
C ARG A 369 14.58 -5.29 -0.46
N MET A 370 15.91 -5.34 -0.69
CA MET A 370 16.49 -4.71 -1.88
C MET A 370 16.33 -5.64 -3.07
N LEU A 371 15.75 -5.14 -4.14
CA LEU A 371 15.54 -5.86 -5.40
C LEU A 371 16.33 -5.18 -6.52
N GLU A 372 16.65 -5.97 -7.55
CA GLU A 372 17.22 -5.52 -8.81
C GLU A 372 16.44 -6.15 -9.97
N VAL A 373 16.19 -5.38 -11.01
CA VAL A 373 15.66 -5.95 -12.25
C VAL A 373 16.77 -6.73 -12.96
N LYS A 374 16.54 -8.04 -13.14
CA LYS A 374 17.47 -8.94 -13.81
C LYS A 374 16.73 -9.86 -14.76
N ASN A 375 17.14 -9.86 -16.03
CA ASN A 375 16.47 -10.62 -17.10
C ASN A 375 14.98 -10.25 -17.24
N GLY A 376 14.64 -9.00 -17.00
CA GLY A 376 13.27 -8.49 -17.11
C GLY A 376 12.33 -8.87 -15.97
N ASP A 377 12.84 -9.32 -14.81
CA ASP A 377 12.07 -9.70 -13.63
C ASP A 377 12.76 -9.21 -12.35
N TRP A 378 12.02 -9.18 -11.23
CA TRP A 378 12.55 -8.82 -9.93
C TRP A 378 13.44 -9.93 -9.35
N SER A 379 14.62 -9.56 -8.92
CA SER A 379 15.58 -10.46 -8.27
C SER A 379 15.96 -9.93 -6.90
N LEU A 380 15.91 -10.81 -5.88
CA LEU A 380 16.31 -10.49 -4.51
C LEU A 380 17.83 -10.28 -4.44
N LEU A 381 18.25 -9.15 -3.87
CA LEU A 381 19.64 -8.91 -3.53
C LEU A 381 19.97 -9.48 -2.14
N PRO A 382 21.23 -9.96 -1.93
CA PRO A 382 21.66 -10.52 -0.66
C PRO A 382 21.78 -9.48 0.48
#